data_d0f4125c7c29b45a951dd2b2e72267a4
#
_entry.id   d0f4125c7c29b45a951dd2b2e72267a4
#
_cell.length_a   1.000
_cell.length_b   1.000
_cell.length_c   1.000
_cell.angle_alpha   90.00
_cell.angle_beta   90.00
_cell.angle_gamma   90.00
#
_symmetry.space_group_name_H-M   'P 1'
#
loop_
_entity.id
_entity.type
_entity.pdbx_description
1 polymer ?
#
loop_
_entity_poly.entity_id
_entity_poly.type
_entity_poly.pdbx_seq_one_letter_code
_entity_poly.pdbx_strand_id
1 'polypeptide(L)'
;KRSGMGTRKPTDVNKKRAPARCDSHAAAVTGALSQSSNISPLPLAADLRSADNRDCPSRTDVLGAALANVVGGPVGRHALIGRTRLMTPLRVMFAIALVFLALGWSTKAACLQSTGTGPGDQRVANWDNQRAYYQLCYSDTVPLYGAELLSQGKFPYKSSWIETDSNGTPQLRYDGQIAVRYMEYPVLTGIYQYLSMAIAKTYTALSKVAPLPVVAEVVMFFNVAAFGLALAWLTTVWATSGLAGRRIWDAALVAASPLVIFQIFTNFDALATGLATSGLLAWARRRPVLAGVLIGLGSAAKLYPLLFLYPLLLLGIRAGRLNALARTMAAAAATWLLVNLPVMLLFPRGWSEFFRLNTRRGDDMDSLYNVVKSFTGWRGFDPTLGFWEPPLVLNTVVTLLFVLCCAAIAYIALTAPHRPRVAQLTFLTVASFLLVNKVWSPQFSLWLVPLAVLALPHRRILLAWMTIDALVWVPRMYYLYGNPSRSLPEQWFTTTVLLRDIAVMVLCGLVVWQIYRPGRDLVRTGGPGALPACGGVDDPVGGVFANAADAPPGRLPSWLRPRLGDEHARERTPDAGRDRTFSGQHRA
;
A
#
# COMPACT_ATOMS: atom_id res chain seq x y z
N LYS A 1 19.39 -63.53 28.80
CA LYS A 1 18.54 -64.44 28.01
C LYS A 1 17.74 -63.59 27.00
N ARG A 2 18.13 -63.75 25.76
CA ARG A 2 17.35 -63.71 24.51
C ARG A 2 16.17 -62.71 24.42
N SER A 3 16.25 -61.70 23.59
CA SER A 3 16.16 -61.66 22.10
C SER A 3 14.70 -61.45 21.65
N GLY A 4 14.47 -60.37 20.96
CA GLY A 4 13.22 -60.10 20.25
C GLY A 4 13.34 -58.81 19.46
N MET A 5 13.99 -58.89 18.31
CA MET A 5 14.09 -57.84 17.30
C MET A 5 12.75 -57.75 16.57
N GLY A 6 12.04 -56.67 16.69
CA GLY A 6 10.80 -56.38 15.98
C GLY A 6 11.00 -55.13 15.12
N THR A 7 11.22 -55.36 13.84
CA THR A 7 11.28 -54.34 12.78
C THR A 7 9.93 -53.64 12.63
N ARG A 8 9.84 -52.35 12.97
CA ARG A 8 8.72 -51.49 12.60
C ARG A 8 9.02 -50.79 11.27
N LYS A 9 8.20 -51.09 10.28
CA LYS A 9 8.11 -50.35 9.02
C LYS A 9 7.70 -48.89 9.28
N PRO A 10 8.23 -47.91 8.55
CA PRO A 10 7.77 -46.53 8.63
C PRO A 10 6.41 -46.40 7.95
N THR A 11 5.45 -45.85 8.66
CA THR A 11 4.14 -45.46 8.13
C THR A 11 4.27 -44.17 7.34
N ASP A 12 3.89 -44.25 6.08
CA ASP A 12 3.70 -43.13 5.16
C ASP A 12 2.63 -42.16 5.67
N VAL A 13 3.03 -40.96 6.09
CA VAL A 13 2.12 -39.85 6.34
C VAL A 13 2.61 -38.67 5.53
N ASN A 14 2.25 -38.60 4.28
CA ASN A 14 2.22 -37.33 3.54
C ASN A 14 1.38 -37.41 2.25
N LYS A 15 0.06 -37.54 2.38
CA LYS A 15 -0.88 -37.23 1.30
C LYS A 15 -1.28 -35.76 1.40
N LYS A 16 -0.46 -34.86 0.86
CA LYS A 16 -0.87 -33.50 0.54
C LYS A 16 -1.84 -33.57 -0.63
N ARG A 17 -3.07 -33.10 -0.42
CA ARG A 17 -4.10 -32.94 -1.45
C ARG A 17 -3.56 -32.06 -2.58
N ALA A 18 -3.53 -32.59 -3.79
CA ALA A 18 -3.27 -31.85 -5.02
C ALA A 18 -4.45 -30.91 -5.34
N PRO A 19 -4.20 -29.69 -5.85
CA PRO A 19 -5.26 -28.87 -6.42
C PRO A 19 -5.72 -29.46 -7.77
N ALA A 20 -7.01 -29.24 -8.09
CA ALA A 20 -7.71 -29.80 -9.22
C ALA A 20 -6.98 -29.63 -10.57
N ARG A 21 -6.90 -30.71 -11.31
CA ARG A 21 -6.34 -30.79 -12.66
C ARG A 21 -7.12 -29.93 -13.64
N CYS A 22 -6.45 -29.16 -14.47
CA CYS A 22 -6.97 -28.56 -15.71
C CYS A 22 -6.71 -29.50 -16.90
N ASP A 23 -7.25 -30.72 -16.86
CA ASP A 23 -6.98 -31.75 -17.88
C ASP A 23 -7.94 -31.73 -19.08
N SER A 24 -8.95 -30.85 -19.14
CA SER A 24 -10.02 -30.95 -20.15
C SER A 24 -9.89 -30.07 -21.39
N HIS A 25 -8.89 -29.18 -21.48
CA HIS A 25 -8.76 -28.31 -22.66
C HIS A 25 -7.49 -28.49 -23.52
N ALA A 26 -6.58 -29.38 -23.15
CA ALA A 26 -5.37 -29.64 -23.93
C ALA A 26 -5.60 -30.58 -25.14
N ALA A 27 -6.64 -31.38 -25.12
CA ALA A 27 -6.90 -32.36 -26.19
C ALA A 27 -7.60 -31.79 -27.43
N ALA A 28 -8.30 -30.65 -27.30
CA ALA A 28 -9.06 -30.04 -28.41
C ALA A 28 -8.21 -29.16 -29.35
N VAL A 29 -7.01 -28.76 -28.92
CA VAL A 29 -6.16 -27.84 -29.72
C VAL A 29 -5.16 -28.57 -30.60
N THR A 30 -4.89 -29.86 -30.36
CA THR A 30 -3.95 -30.67 -31.16
C THR A 30 -4.54 -31.18 -32.50
N GLY A 31 -5.86 -31.17 -32.65
CA GLY A 31 -6.53 -31.62 -33.87
C GLY A 31 -6.61 -30.60 -35.03
N ALA A 32 -6.46 -29.32 -34.76
CA ALA A 32 -6.65 -28.24 -35.75
C ALA A 32 -5.36 -27.68 -36.37
N LEU A 33 -4.19 -28.15 -35.98
CA LEU A 33 -2.90 -27.61 -36.46
C LEU A 33 -2.13 -28.56 -37.38
N SER A 34 -2.77 -29.64 -37.89
CA SER A 34 -2.05 -30.62 -38.73
C SER A 34 -2.07 -30.30 -40.27
N GLN A 35 -2.60 -29.18 -40.68
CA GLN A 35 -2.59 -28.79 -42.09
C GLN A 35 -2.18 -27.34 -42.28
N SER A 36 -0.91 -27.04 -42.14
CA SER A 36 -0.18 -26.08 -42.99
C SER A 36 1.25 -25.87 -42.48
N SER A 37 2.21 -26.11 -43.40
CA SER A 37 3.58 -25.62 -43.47
C SER A 37 4.59 -26.00 -42.41
N ASN A 38 5.73 -26.52 -42.85
CA ASN A 38 7.00 -26.83 -42.24
C ASN A 38 7.53 -25.74 -41.30
N ILE A 39 7.00 -25.67 -40.10
CA ILE A 39 7.62 -25.00 -38.97
C ILE A 39 7.90 -26.09 -37.93
N SER A 40 9.16 -26.35 -37.67
CA SER A 40 9.59 -27.27 -36.62
C SER A 40 8.81 -26.99 -35.33
N PRO A 41 8.19 -27.99 -34.68
CA PRO A 41 7.46 -27.76 -33.45
C PRO A 41 8.44 -27.21 -32.41
N LEU A 42 8.20 -25.98 -31.96
CA LEU A 42 8.90 -25.41 -30.80
C LEU A 42 8.82 -26.42 -29.65
N PRO A 43 9.91 -26.65 -28.89
CA PRO A 43 9.96 -27.60 -27.77
C PRO A 43 9.17 -27.11 -26.55
N LEU A 44 7.98 -26.56 -26.78
CA LEU A 44 7.14 -25.93 -25.76
C LEU A 44 6.28 -26.94 -24.99
N ALA A 45 5.93 -28.08 -25.61
CA ALA A 45 4.97 -29.00 -25.02
C ALA A 45 5.58 -29.94 -23.94
N ALA A 46 6.87 -30.23 -24.04
CA ALA A 46 7.54 -31.07 -23.05
C ALA A 46 7.87 -30.31 -21.76
N ASP A 47 8.19 -29.00 -21.88
CA ASP A 47 8.50 -28.15 -20.72
C ASP A 47 7.26 -27.71 -19.93
N LEU A 48 6.05 -27.73 -20.54
CA LEU A 48 4.81 -27.34 -19.89
C LEU A 48 4.33 -28.39 -18.86
N ARG A 49 4.66 -29.68 -19.04
CA ARG A 49 4.26 -30.76 -18.12
C ARG A 49 5.01 -30.74 -16.79
N SER A 50 6.13 -30.05 -16.68
CA SER A 50 6.90 -29.91 -15.45
C SER A 50 6.66 -28.57 -14.73
N ALA A 51 5.65 -27.80 -15.18
CA ALA A 51 5.47 -26.39 -14.81
C ALA A 51 4.58 -26.18 -13.57
N ASP A 52 4.14 -27.23 -12.88
CA ASP A 52 3.11 -27.16 -11.82
C ASP A 52 3.45 -26.29 -10.59
N ASN A 53 4.67 -25.75 -10.49
CA ASN A 53 5.08 -24.91 -9.36
C ASN A 53 5.95 -23.72 -9.77
N ARG A 54 5.81 -23.17 -10.98
CA ARG A 54 6.64 -22.08 -11.45
C ARG A 54 5.84 -20.79 -11.58
N ASP A 55 6.43 -19.67 -11.13
CA ASP A 55 5.88 -18.35 -11.36
C ASP A 55 5.97 -17.98 -12.85
N CYS A 56 4.87 -17.51 -13.43
CA CYS A 56 4.83 -17.06 -14.81
C CYS A 56 4.94 -15.54 -14.88
N PRO A 57 5.96 -14.96 -15.52
CA PRO A 57 6.03 -13.52 -15.72
C PRO A 57 5.04 -13.08 -16.77
N SER A 58 4.64 -11.85 -16.68
CA SER A 58 3.95 -11.20 -17.78
C SER A 58 4.92 -10.93 -18.93
N ARG A 59 4.62 -11.41 -20.13
CA ARG A 59 5.41 -11.09 -21.34
C ARG A 59 5.38 -9.61 -21.69
N THR A 60 4.40 -8.86 -21.20
CA THR A 60 4.28 -7.42 -21.39
C THR A 60 5.11 -6.63 -20.38
N ASP A 61 5.63 -7.30 -19.36
CA ASP A 61 6.48 -6.66 -18.37
C ASP A 61 7.93 -6.67 -18.81
N VAL A 62 8.40 -5.52 -19.32
CA VAL A 62 9.81 -5.34 -19.75
C VAL A 62 10.78 -5.42 -18.56
N LEU A 63 10.31 -5.05 -17.33
CA LEU A 63 11.14 -5.21 -16.13
C LEU A 63 11.33 -6.70 -15.83
N GLY A 64 10.25 -7.49 -15.87
CA GLY A 64 10.32 -8.94 -15.74
C GLY A 64 11.19 -9.58 -16.83
N ALA A 65 11.09 -9.11 -18.07
CA ALA A 65 11.92 -9.58 -19.18
C ALA A 65 13.40 -9.21 -19.00
N ALA A 66 13.69 -7.98 -18.58
CA ALA A 66 15.06 -7.53 -18.32
C ALA A 66 15.70 -8.31 -17.17
N LEU A 67 14.97 -8.49 -16.07
CA LEU A 67 15.42 -9.27 -14.92
C LEU A 67 15.62 -10.75 -15.29
N ALA A 68 14.75 -11.33 -16.12
CA ALA A 68 14.88 -12.70 -16.60
C ALA A 68 16.16 -12.87 -17.45
N ASN A 69 16.51 -11.88 -18.25
CA ASN A 69 17.75 -11.89 -19.04
C ASN A 69 19.00 -11.79 -18.16
N VAL A 70 18.96 -10.98 -17.10
CA VAL A 70 20.09 -10.82 -16.15
C VAL A 70 20.26 -12.06 -15.27
N VAL A 71 19.18 -12.62 -14.79
CA VAL A 71 19.19 -13.71 -13.77
C VAL A 71 19.29 -15.09 -14.42
N GLY A 72 19.12 -15.26 -15.72
CA GLY A 72 19.35 -16.56 -16.32
C GLY A 72 18.45 -16.95 -17.46
N GLY A 73 18.02 -16.04 -18.29
CA GLY A 73 17.47 -16.42 -19.57
C GLY A 73 16.24 -15.66 -20.06
N PRO A 74 15.79 -15.99 -21.26
CA PRO A 74 14.65 -15.34 -21.88
C PRO A 74 13.35 -15.52 -21.07
N VAL A 75 12.42 -14.58 -21.21
CA VAL A 75 11.16 -14.51 -20.44
C VAL A 75 10.39 -15.84 -20.35
N GLY A 76 10.43 -16.66 -21.40
CA GLY A 76 9.80 -17.99 -21.40
C GLY A 76 10.50 -19.04 -20.50
N ARG A 77 11.74 -18.80 -20.10
CA ARG A 77 12.55 -19.69 -19.24
C ARG A 77 12.74 -19.16 -17.82
N HIS A 78 12.38 -17.94 -17.54
CA HIS A 78 12.62 -17.35 -16.23
C HIS A 78 11.88 -18.09 -15.10
N ALA A 79 10.79 -18.78 -15.39
CA ALA A 79 10.12 -19.65 -14.45
C ALA A 79 11.04 -20.77 -13.89
N LEU A 80 12.14 -21.07 -14.58
CA LEU A 80 13.17 -21.99 -14.09
C LEU A 80 14.03 -21.38 -12.98
N ILE A 81 14.19 -20.06 -12.96
CA ILE A 81 15.01 -19.33 -11.99
C ILE A 81 14.44 -19.50 -10.57
N GLY A 82 13.11 -19.49 -10.41
CA GLY A 82 12.45 -19.73 -9.13
C GLY A 82 12.78 -21.06 -8.47
N ARG A 83 13.41 -21.99 -9.17
CA ARG A 83 13.88 -23.28 -8.64
C ARG A 83 15.32 -23.27 -8.16
N THR A 84 16.09 -22.24 -8.48
CA THR A 84 17.44 -22.13 -7.94
C THR A 84 17.40 -21.79 -6.47
N ARG A 85 18.23 -22.43 -5.64
CA ARG A 85 18.23 -22.16 -4.19
C ARG A 85 18.60 -20.71 -3.83
N LEU A 86 19.35 -20.04 -4.67
CA LEU A 86 19.89 -18.70 -4.41
C LEU A 86 19.09 -17.59 -5.08
N MET A 87 18.61 -17.78 -6.32
CA MET A 87 17.94 -16.74 -7.12
C MET A 87 16.45 -17.05 -7.27
N THR A 88 15.64 -16.61 -6.29
CA THR A 88 14.18 -16.65 -6.39
C THR A 88 13.65 -15.24 -6.71
N PRO A 89 12.49 -15.08 -7.38
CA PRO A 89 11.91 -13.77 -7.64
C PRO A 89 11.80 -12.90 -6.40
N LEU A 90 11.40 -13.46 -5.27
CA LEU A 90 11.29 -12.73 -4.00
C LEU A 90 12.65 -12.21 -3.50
N ARG A 91 13.72 -13.02 -3.60
CA ARG A 91 15.06 -12.58 -3.17
C ARG A 91 15.60 -11.46 -4.05
N VAL A 92 15.35 -11.53 -5.35
CA VAL A 92 15.70 -10.45 -6.29
C VAL A 92 14.96 -9.16 -5.95
N MET A 93 13.65 -9.24 -5.66
CA MET A 93 12.87 -8.07 -5.22
C MET A 93 13.36 -7.52 -3.89
N PHE A 94 13.75 -8.37 -2.93
CA PHE A 94 14.36 -7.90 -1.69
C PHE A 94 15.71 -7.22 -1.93
N ALA A 95 16.54 -7.74 -2.82
CA ALA A 95 17.80 -7.09 -3.19
C ALA A 95 17.56 -5.70 -3.82
N ILE A 96 16.59 -5.59 -4.73
CA ILE A 96 16.18 -4.30 -5.30
C ILE A 96 15.66 -3.36 -4.20
N ALA A 97 14.78 -3.84 -3.33
CA ALA A 97 14.23 -3.04 -2.23
C ALA A 97 15.33 -2.53 -1.28
N LEU A 98 16.32 -3.37 -0.96
CA LEU A 98 17.45 -2.98 -0.13
C LEU A 98 18.29 -1.86 -0.79
N VAL A 99 18.48 -1.91 -2.12
CA VAL A 99 19.14 -0.81 -2.85
C VAL A 99 18.35 0.48 -2.73
N PHE A 100 17.03 0.44 -2.96
CA PHE A 100 16.18 1.63 -2.87
C PHE A 100 16.06 2.16 -1.43
N LEU A 101 16.04 1.28 -0.43
CA LEU A 101 16.10 1.65 0.98
C LEU A 101 17.45 2.30 1.34
N ALA A 102 18.56 1.77 0.83
CA ALA A 102 19.89 2.37 1.02
C ALA A 102 19.98 3.75 0.36
N LEU A 103 19.44 3.92 -0.85
CA LEU A 103 19.30 5.22 -1.49
C LEU A 103 18.43 6.16 -0.64
N GLY A 104 17.31 5.68 -0.10
CA GLY A 104 16.44 6.45 0.79
C GLY A 104 17.14 6.90 2.07
N TRP A 105 17.94 6.05 2.67
CA TRP A 105 18.76 6.43 3.82
C TRP A 105 19.84 7.45 3.43
N SER A 106 20.51 7.28 2.29
CA SER A 106 21.54 8.21 1.84
C SER A 106 21.00 9.61 1.52
N THR A 107 19.74 9.76 1.10
CA THR A 107 19.11 11.09 0.97
C THR A 107 19.00 11.83 2.30
N LYS A 108 18.98 11.12 3.42
CA LYS A 108 18.93 11.71 4.78
C LYS A 108 20.32 11.92 5.38
N ALA A 109 21.34 11.25 4.86
CA ALA A 109 22.69 11.21 5.44
C ALA A 109 23.32 12.60 5.64
N ALA A 110 23.04 13.57 4.76
CA ALA A 110 23.55 14.94 4.89
C ALA A 110 23.13 15.63 6.21
N CYS A 111 21.94 15.29 6.73
CA CYS A 111 21.39 15.82 7.99
C CYS A 111 21.71 14.94 9.22
N LEU A 112 22.24 13.74 8.99
CA LEU A 112 22.56 12.77 10.06
C LEU A 112 24.03 12.84 10.51
N GLN A 113 24.82 13.72 9.93
CA GLN A 113 26.20 13.91 10.32
C GLN A 113 26.26 14.49 11.74
N SER A 114 27.01 13.83 12.61
CA SER A 114 27.30 14.35 13.94
C SER A 114 28.46 15.35 13.84
N THR A 115 28.17 16.62 13.92
CA THR A 115 29.15 17.71 13.89
C THR A 115 29.10 18.50 15.19
N GLY A 116 30.27 18.96 15.64
CA GLY A 116 30.36 19.83 16.80
C GLY A 116 30.13 19.14 18.14
N THR A 117 30.39 19.86 19.19
CA THR A 117 30.10 19.49 20.57
C THR A 117 29.00 20.41 21.10
N GLY A 118 27.84 19.85 21.44
CA GLY A 118 26.81 20.56 22.18
C GLY A 118 27.24 20.82 23.65
N PRO A 119 26.37 21.44 24.46
CA PRO A 119 26.63 21.64 25.88
C PRO A 119 27.02 20.32 26.55
N GLY A 120 28.17 20.28 27.27
CA GLY A 120 28.67 19.09 27.94
C GLY A 120 29.33 18.05 27.02
N ASP A 121 29.97 18.48 25.94
CA ASP A 121 30.70 17.63 24.98
C ASP A 121 29.84 16.57 24.26
N GLN A 122 28.53 16.79 24.16
CA GLN A 122 27.62 15.92 23.47
C GLN A 122 27.64 16.20 21.95
N ARG A 123 27.73 15.15 21.14
CA ARG A 123 27.57 15.27 19.68
C ARG A 123 26.13 15.63 19.34
N VAL A 124 25.97 16.57 18.40
CA VAL A 124 24.67 17.01 17.87
C VAL A 124 24.58 16.69 16.39
N ALA A 125 23.38 16.49 15.89
CA ALA A 125 23.17 16.32 14.46
C ALA A 125 23.34 17.68 13.74
N ASN A 126 23.91 17.65 12.55
CA ASN A 126 24.05 18.86 11.71
C ASN A 126 22.71 19.20 11.06
N TRP A 127 21.88 19.94 11.83
CA TRP A 127 20.54 20.37 11.42
C TRP A 127 20.42 21.90 11.29
N ASP A 128 21.53 22.61 11.52
CA ASP A 128 21.55 24.08 11.58
C ASP A 128 21.30 24.75 10.23
N ASN A 129 20.98 26.04 10.27
CA ASN A 129 20.83 26.92 9.10
C ASN A 129 19.87 26.39 8.04
N GLN A 130 18.76 25.75 8.45
CA GLN A 130 17.74 25.17 7.55
C GLN A 130 18.31 24.12 6.57
N ARG A 131 19.42 23.46 6.97
CA ARG A 131 20.12 22.45 6.19
C ARG A 131 19.19 21.36 5.67
N ALA A 132 18.21 20.97 6.46
CA ALA A 132 17.21 19.98 6.13
C ALA A 132 16.48 20.26 4.81
N TYR A 133 16.28 21.51 4.51
CA TYR A 133 15.56 21.96 3.31
C TYR A 133 16.48 22.06 2.09
N TYR A 134 17.57 22.84 2.16
CA TYR A 134 18.42 23.01 0.98
C TYR A 134 19.23 21.75 0.60
N GLN A 135 19.46 20.83 1.53
CA GLN A 135 20.07 19.52 1.27
C GLN A 135 19.03 18.43 0.97
N LEU A 136 17.73 18.74 0.97
CA LEU A 136 16.63 17.83 0.71
C LEU A 136 16.55 16.64 1.67
N CYS A 137 17.21 16.70 2.83
CA CYS A 137 17.39 15.61 3.80
C CYS A 137 16.40 15.66 4.98
N TYR A 138 15.36 16.46 4.89
CA TYR A 138 14.33 16.59 5.93
C TYR A 138 13.69 15.22 6.27
N SER A 139 13.49 15.00 7.56
CA SER A 139 12.72 13.90 8.12
C SER A 139 12.04 14.36 9.40
N ASP A 140 10.75 14.06 9.55
CA ASP A 140 9.99 14.37 10.77
C ASP A 140 10.60 13.68 12.00
N THR A 141 11.21 12.51 11.83
CA THR A 141 11.81 11.72 12.92
C THR A 141 12.85 12.51 13.73
N VAL A 142 13.61 13.41 13.10
CA VAL A 142 14.68 14.16 13.78
C VAL A 142 14.12 15.28 14.68
N PRO A 143 13.29 16.23 14.21
CA PRO A 143 12.73 17.26 15.09
C PRO A 143 11.75 16.70 16.12
N LEU A 144 10.98 15.67 15.80
CA LEU A 144 10.04 15.05 16.72
C LEU A 144 10.72 14.42 17.94
N TYR A 145 11.97 13.98 17.82
CA TYR A 145 12.73 13.43 18.95
C TYR A 145 12.83 14.42 20.13
N GLY A 146 13.03 15.71 19.81
CA GLY A 146 13.02 16.79 20.81
C GLY A 146 11.62 17.25 21.16
N ALA A 147 10.80 17.54 20.12
CA ALA A 147 9.49 18.15 20.27
C ALA A 147 8.52 17.29 21.12
N GLU A 148 8.55 15.96 20.97
CA GLU A 148 7.72 15.03 21.73
C GLU A 148 8.35 14.57 23.06
N LEU A 149 9.39 15.27 23.53
CA LEU A 149 10.12 15.02 24.79
C LEU A 149 10.76 13.61 24.87
N LEU A 150 10.92 12.91 23.75
CA LEU A 150 11.59 11.62 23.71
C LEU A 150 13.07 11.74 24.09
N SER A 151 13.73 12.84 23.71
CA SER A 151 15.11 13.14 24.11
C SER A 151 15.29 13.18 25.63
N GLN A 152 14.23 13.51 26.38
CA GLN A 152 14.21 13.49 27.85
C GLN A 152 13.80 12.13 28.42
N GLY A 153 13.55 11.11 27.59
CA GLY A 153 13.08 9.78 28.02
C GLY A 153 11.64 9.76 28.54
N LYS A 154 10.84 10.78 28.20
CA LYS A 154 9.44 10.86 28.66
C LYS A 154 8.57 9.84 27.95
N PHE A 155 7.62 9.25 28.69
CA PHE A 155 6.67 8.31 28.13
C PHE A 155 5.61 9.05 27.29
N PRO A 156 5.38 8.64 26.01
CA PRO A 156 4.37 9.25 25.16
C PRO A 156 2.98 9.16 25.82
N TYR A 157 2.10 10.10 25.43
CA TYR A 157 0.72 10.25 25.92
C TYR A 157 0.60 10.68 27.40
N LYS A 158 1.57 10.35 28.28
CA LYS A 158 1.59 10.80 29.66
C LYS A 158 2.13 12.23 29.76
N SER A 159 3.20 12.53 29.03
CA SER A 159 3.91 13.80 29.08
C SER A 159 3.33 14.80 28.09
N SER A 160 3.26 16.05 28.51
CA SER A 160 2.80 17.17 27.69
C SER A 160 3.86 18.27 27.65
N TRP A 161 3.76 19.13 26.64
CA TRP A 161 4.57 20.34 26.53
C TRP A 161 3.68 21.54 26.15
N ILE A 162 4.19 22.73 26.42
CA ILE A 162 3.56 23.97 26.04
C ILE A 162 4.07 24.34 24.64
N GLU A 163 3.16 24.66 23.73
CA GLU A 163 3.54 25.18 22.42
C GLU A 163 3.99 26.64 22.56
N THR A 164 5.16 26.95 22.00
CA THR A 164 5.77 28.28 22.09
C THR A 164 5.96 28.84 20.70
N ASP A 165 5.96 30.17 20.58
CA ASP A 165 6.36 30.87 19.37
C ASP A 165 7.89 30.82 19.16
N SER A 166 8.38 31.47 18.08
CA SER A 166 9.82 31.56 17.76
C SER A 166 10.65 32.25 18.84
N ASN A 167 10.03 33.01 19.74
CA ASN A 167 10.67 33.73 20.84
C ASN A 167 10.59 32.96 22.17
N GLY A 168 10.01 31.76 22.16
CA GLY A 168 9.83 30.94 23.36
C GLY A 168 8.63 31.35 24.23
N THR A 169 7.76 32.27 23.76
CA THR A 169 6.57 32.70 24.48
C THR A 169 5.46 31.66 24.34
N PRO A 170 4.78 31.24 25.43
CA PRO A 170 3.64 30.34 25.36
C PRO A 170 2.55 30.85 24.42
N GLN A 171 2.14 30.05 23.46
CA GLN A 171 1.06 30.40 22.57
C GLN A 171 -0.29 30.18 23.23
N LEU A 172 -1.18 31.18 23.07
CA LEU A 172 -2.55 31.11 23.53
C LEU A 172 -3.44 30.62 22.40
N ARG A 173 -4.35 29.73 22.74
CA ARG A 173 -5.43 29.27 21.87
C ARG A 173 -6.47 30.38 21.68
N TYR A 174 -7.35 30.22 20.69
CA TYR A 174 -8.47 31.12 20.42
C TYR A 174 -9.39 31.37 21.64
N ASP A 175 -9.43 30.43 22.60
CA ASP A 175 -10.19 30.52 23.85
C ASP A 175 -9.39 31.14 25.03
N GLY A 176 -8.21 31.70 24.76
CA GLY A 176 -7.34 32.33 25.73
C GLY A 176 -6.55 31.35 26.64
N GLN A 177 -6.70 30.05 26.45
CA GLN A 177 -5.94 29.05 27.21
C GLN A 177 -4.58 28.78 26.58
N ILE A 178 -3.58 28.42 27.40
CA ILE A 178 -2.27 27.99 26.93
C ILE A 178 -2.40 26.73 26.07
N ALA A 179 -1.72 26.71 24.92
CA ALA A 179 -1.72 25.59 24.00
C ALA A 179 -0.84 24.47 24.55
N VAL A 180 -1.46 23.47 25.17
CA VAL A 180 -0.80 22.24 25.66
C VAL A 180 -0.91 21.14 24.62
N ARG A 181 0.23 20.51 24.28
CA ARG A 181 0.37 19.44 23.31
C ARG A 181 0.78 18.13 23.99
N TYR A 182 0.43 17.04 23.35
CA TYR A 182 0.82 15.68 23.67
C TYR A 182 1.33 14.96 22.42
N MET A 183 1.74 13.69 22.56
CA MET A 183 2.10 12.82 21.44
C MET A 183 1.01 12.86 20.35
N GLU A 184 1.41 13.25 19.13
CA GLU A 184 0.47 13.48 18.03
C GLU A 184 0.18 12.24 17.16
N TYR A 185 0.88 11.14 17.40
CA TYR A 185 0.71 9.90 16.63
C TYR A 185 -0.25 8.91 17.31
N PRO A 186 -0.89 8.00 16.52
CA PRO A 186 -1.62 6.88 17.10
C PRO A 186 -0.73 5.97 17.94
N VAL A 187 -1.35 5.22 18.87
CA VAL A 187 -0.68 4.52 19.97
C VAL A 187 0.46 3.62 19.52
N LEU A 188 0.28 2.80 18.48
CA LEU A 188 1.34 1.89 18.05
C LEU A 188 2.57 2.64 17.52
N THR A 189 2.37 3.76 16.82
CA THR A 189 3.49 4.60 16.34
C THR A 189 4.18 5.32 17.48
N GLY A 190 3.45 5.85 18.47
CA GLY A 190 4.07 6.47 19.65
C GLY A 190 4.87 5.45 20.48
N ILE A 191 4.38 4.24 20.65
CA ILE A 191 5.14 3.15 21.30
C ILE A 191 6.38 2.76 20.48
N TYR A 192 6.24 2.68 19.14
CA TYR A 192 7.36 2.42 18.25
C TYR A 192 8.47 3.47 18.40
N GLN A 193 8.12 4.76 18.44
CA GLN A 193 9.06 5.86 18.70
C GLN A 193 9.70 5.72 20.07
N TYR A 194 8.93 5.42 21.11
CA TYR A 194 9.44 5.22 22.48
C TYR A 194 10.44 4.07 22.56
N LEU A 195 10.15 2.93 21.93
CA LEU A 195 11.09 1.80 21.88
C LEU A 195 12.36 2.15 21.10
N SER A 196 12.23 2.86 19.98
CA SER A 196 13.38 3.35 19.21
C SER A 196 14.26 4.29 20.05
N MET A 197 13.65 5.19 20.82
CA MET A 197 14.34 6.06 21.78
C MET A 197 15.04 5.25 22.87
N ALA A 198 14.37 4.26 23.47
CA ALA A 198 14.97 3.45 24.54
C ALA A 198 16.22 2.71 24.02
N ILE A 199 16.18 2.16 22.81
CA ILE A 199 17.34 1.51 22.17
C ILE A 199 18.45 2.55 21.92
N ALA A 200 18.12 3.73 21.40
CA ALA A 200 19.10 4.78 21.13
C ALA A 200 19.81 5.24 22.43
N LYS A 201 19.06 5.47 23.51
CA LYS A 201 19.63 5.83 24.83
C LYS A 201 20.51 4.73 25.40
N THR A 202 20.09 3.47 25.27
CA THR A 202 20.90 2.31 25.70
C THR A 202 22.22 2.26 24.93
N TYR A 203 22.17 2.45 23.59
CA TYR A 203 23.39 2.52 22.79
C TYR A 203 24.31 3.67 23.23
N THR A 204 23.76 4.88 23.44
CA THR A 204 24.51 6.06 23.89
C THR A 204 25.13 5.83 25.27
N ALA A 205 24.45 5.12 26.15
CA ALA A 205 25.02 4.74 27.46
C ALA A 205 26.17 3.73 27.31
N LEU A 206 25.98 2.71 26.46
CA LEU A 206 27.01 1.70 26.19
C LEU A 206 28.24 2.27 25.49
N SER A 207 28.09 3.24 24.59
CA SER A 207 29.21 3.88 23.88
C SER A 207 30.16 4.66 24.80
N LYS A 208 29.76 4.94 26.05
CA LYS A 208 30.61 5.58 27.07
C LYS A 208 31.57 4.60 27.77
N VAL A 209 31.22 3.30 27.74
CA VAL A 209 31.97 2.26 28.49
C VAL A 209 32.54 1.17 27.59
N ALA A 210 32.09 1.10 26.34
CA ALA A 210 32.52 0.13 25.33
C ALA A 210 33.12 0.85 24.12
N PRO A 211 34.02 0.22 23.31
CA PRO A 211 34.62 0.80 22.13
C PRO A 211 33.62 0.87 20.94
N LEU A 212 32.49 1.55 21.15
CA LEU A 212 31.47 1.78 20.15
C LEU A 212 31.63 3.18 19.53
N PRO A 213 31.28 3.37 18.25
CA PRO A 213 31.29 4.69 17.64
C PRO A 213 30.40 5.67 18.41
N VAL A 214 30.94 6.84 18.77
CA VAL A 214 30.15 7.90 19.40
C VAL A 214 29.42 8.70 18.35
N VAL A 215 28.09 8.64 18.37
CA VAL A 215 27.18 9.37 17.48
C VAL A 215 26.18 10.19 18.29
N ALA A 216 25.59 11.22 17.69
CA ALA A 216 24.51 11.96 18.35
C ALA A 216 23.31 11.05 18.64
N GLU A 217 22.72 11.17 19.84
CA GLU A 217 21.61 10.32 20.28
C GLU A 217 20.42 10.34 19.31
N VAL A 218 20.08 11.53 18.78
CA VAL A 218 19.02 11.68 17.78
C VAL A 218 19.34 10.95 16.46
N VAL A 219 20.61 10.86 16.06
CA VAL A 219 21.06 10.11 14.88
C VAL A 219 20.90 8.61 15.13
N MET A 220 21.21 8.14 16.32
CA MET A 220 20.98 6.74 16.69
C MET A 220 19.48 6.43 16.74
N PHE A 221 18.66 7.31 17.30
CA PHE A 221 17.20 7.19 17.29
C PHE A 221 16.67 7.09 15.87
N PHE A 222 17.10 7.98 14.95
CA PHE A 222 16.74 7.91 13.55
C PHE A 222 17.12 6.56 12.93
N ASN A 223 18.36 6.10 13.14
CA ASN A 223 18.82 4.84 12.53
C ASN A 223 18.05 3.62 13.03
N VAL A 224 17.72 3.56 14.32
CA VAL A 224 16.91 2.49 14.89
C VAL A 224 15.50 2.52 14.30
N ALA A 225 14.88 3.71 14.24
CA ALA A 225 13.58 3.89 13.61
C ALA A 225 13.63 3.54 12.11
N ALA A 226 14.64 4.01 11.37
CA ALA A 226 14.78 3.70 9.94
C ALA A 226 14.96 2.21 9.68
N PHE A 227 15.69 1.48 10.53
CA PHE A 227 15.84 0.04 10.42
C PHE A 227 14.48 -0.69 10.52
N GLY A 228 13.66 -0.34 11.51
CA GLY A 228 12.32 -0.93 11.64
C GLY A 228 11.39 -0.57 10.49
N LEU A 229 11.46 0.68 9.98
CA LEU A 229 10.71 1.11 8.80
C LEU A 229 11.15 0.37 7.53
N ALA A 230 12.46 0.08 7.39
CA ALA A 230 12.99 -0.74 6.30
C ALA A 230 12.43 -2.17 6.35
N LEU A 231 12.38 -2.79 7.54
CA LEU A 231 11.74 -4.10 7.72
C LEU A 231 10.24 -4.07 7.38
N ALA A 232 9.54 -3.02 7.77
CA ALA A 232 8.13 -2.82 7.42
C ALA A 232 7.93 -2.70 5.89
N TRP A 233 8.84 -2.00 5.20
CA TRP A 233 8.78 -1.91 3.74
C TRP A 233 9.12 -3.24 3.05
N LEU A 234 10.11 -3.97 3.52
CA LEU A 234 10.38 -5.33 3.04
C LEU A 234 9.18 -6.26 3.24
N THR A 235 8.46 -6.09 4.36
CA THR A 235 7.19 -6.79 4.60
C THR A 235 6.12 -6.39 3.57
N THR A 236 6.06 -5.10 3.18
CA THR A 236 5.18 -4.61 2.10
C THR A 236 5.50 -5.29 0.77
N VAL A 237 6.78 -5.36 0.40
CA VAL A 237 7.25 -6.04 -0.82
C VAL A 237 6.90 -7.53 -0.79
N TRP A 238 7.15 -8.21 0.33
CA TRP A 238 6.78 -9.62 0.51
C TRP A 238 5.28 -9.84 0.39
N ALA A 239 4.48 -9.03 1.06
CA ALA A 239 3.02 -9.16 1.03
C ALA A 239 2.48 -8.89 -0.39
N THR A 240 2.97 -7.85 -1.07
CA THR A 240 2.57 -7.54 -2.45
C THR A 240 2.97 -8.67 -3.41
N SER A 241 4.16 -9.26 -3.25
CA SER A 241 4.60 -10.41 -4.04
C SER A 241 3.62 -11.59 -3.91
N GLY A 242 3.17 -11.87 -2.67
CA GLY A 242 2.18 -12.92 -2.42
C GLY A 242 0.79 -12.59 -2.97
N LEU A 243 0.41 -11.31 -2.99
CA LEU A 243 -0.87 -10.82 -3.53
C LEU A 243 -0.89 -10.78 -5.07
N ALA A 244 0.26 -10.52 -5.69
CA ALA A 244 0.38 -10.53 -7.15
C ALA A 244 0.25 -11.95 -7.76
N GLY A 245 0.41 -13.00 -6.95
CA GLY A 245 0.24 -14.39 -7.37
C GLY A 245 1.14 -14.76 -8.55
N ARG A 246 0.55 -15.15 -9.69
CA ARG A 246 1.30 -15.50 -10.91
C ARG A 246 2.07 -14.33 -11.52
N ARG A 247 1.74 -13.10 -11.16
CA ARG A 247 2.37 -11.87 -11.64
C ARG A 247 3.38 -11.31 -10.62
N ILE A 248 4.12 -12.17 -9.95
CA ILE A 248 5.02 -11.85 -8.84
C ILE A 248 5.96 -10.68 -9.16
N TRP A 249 6.39 -10.54 -10.41
CA TRP A 249 7.27 -9.46 -10.87
C TRP A 249 6.63 -8.07 -10.86
N ASP A 250 5.30 -7.97 -10.79
CA ASP A 250 4.64 -6.67 -10.60
C ASP A 250 5.07 -6.02 -9.28
N ALA A 251 5.38 -6.83 -8.25
CA ALA A 251 5.89 -6.34 -6.96
C ALA A 251 7.28 -5.68 -7.05
N ALA A 252 8.02 -5.87 -8.16
CA ALA A 252 9.26 -5.14 -8.40
C ALA A 252 9.04 -3.62 -8.49
N LEU A 253 7.82 -3.17 -8.89
CA LEU A 253 7.45 -1.76 -8.88
C LEU A 253 7.33 -1.20 -7.45
N VAL A 254 6.94 -2.03 -6.48
CA VAL A 254 6.94 -1.65 -5.06
C VAL A 254 8.37 -1.60 -4.53
N ALA A 255 9.19 -2.59 -4.88
CA ALA A 255 10.59 -2.66 -4.46
C ALA A 255 11.43 -1.50 -5.01
N ALA A 256 11.19 -1.12 -6.28
CA ALA A 256 11.92 -0.09 -7.02
C ALA A 256 11.13 1.23 -7.15
N SER A 257 10.20 1.51 -6.23
CA SER A 257 9.43 2.75 -6.29
C SER A 257 10.32 3.97 -6.03
N PRO A 258 10.32 4.98 -6.92
CA PRO A 258 11.02 6.25 -6.69
C PRO A 258 10.60 6.95 -5.39
N LEU A 259 9.34 6.77 -4.97
CA LEU A 259 8.82 7.32 -3.71
C LEU A 259 9.58 6.80 -2.48
N VAL A 260 10.12 5.59 -2.53
CA VAL A 260 10.91 5.02 -1.42
C VAL A 260 12.17 5.86 -1.17
N ILE A 261 12.81 6.37 -2.23
CA ILE A 261 14.05 7.15 -2.12
C ILE A 261 13.83 8.42 -1.27
N PHE A 262 12.69 9.08 -1.40
CA PHE A 262 12.46 10.34 -0.69
C PHE A 262 11.62 10.18 0.56
N GLN A 263 10.63 9.25 0.58
CA GLN A 263 9.55 9.26 1.57
C GLN A 263 9.66 8.18 2.64
N ILE A 264 10.43 7.10 2.41
CA ILE A 264 10.40 5.93 3.31
C ILE A 264 10.86 6.25 4.73
N PHE A 265 11.83 7.14 4.88
CA PHE A 265 12.37 7.56 6.18
C PHE A 265 11.99 9.00 6.53
N THR A 266 10.97 9.55 5.88
CA THR A 266 10.47 10.88 6.21
C THR A 266 9.61 10.85 7.46
N ASN A 267 8.78 9.80 7.62
CA ASN A 267 7.87 9.60 8.74
C ASN A 267 7.65 8.09 8.96
N PHE A 268 6.71 7.69 9.81
CA PHE A 268 6.47 6.31 10.23
C PHE A 268 5.46 5.53 9.36
N ASP A 269 5.11 6.01 8.19
CA ASP A 269 4.04 5.48 7.32
C ASP A 269 4.26 4.05 6.84
N ALA A 270 5.53 3.64 6.64
CA ALA A 270 5.89 2.28 6.24
C ALA A 270 5.36 1.22 7.21
N LEU A 271 5.30 1.52 8.51
CA LEU A 271 4.80 0.60 9.53
C LEU A 271 3.34 0.22 9.26
N ALA A 272 2.48 1.21 9.06
CA ALA A 272 1.08 1.00 8.75
C ALA A 272 0.89 0.33 7.37
N THR A 273 1.72 0.71 6.37
CA THR A 273 1.65 0.15 5.01
C THR A 273 2.00 -1.34 5.00
N GLY A 274 3.04 -1.74 5.72
CA GLY A 274 3.43 -3.15 5.84
C GLY A 274 2.36 -4.01 6.51
N LEU A 275 1.78 -3.51 7.60
CA LEU A 275 0.69 -4.18 8.33
C LEU A 275 -0.58 -4.28 7.48
N ALA A 276 -0.99 -3.19 6.83
CA ALA A 276 -2.18 -3.15 5.98
C ALA A 276 -2.07 -4.09 4.77
N THR A 277 -0.93 -4.07 4.06
CA THR A 277 -0.70 -4.95 2.91
C THR A 277 -0.63 -6.42 3.34
N SER A 278 -0.05 -6.72 4.51
CA SER A 278 -0.06 -8.04 5.10
C SER A 278 -1.47 -8.49 5.51
N GLY A 279 -2.32 -7.55 5.94
CA GLY A 279 -3.74 -7.79 6.20
C GLY A 279 -4.48 -8.23 4.94
N LEU A 280 -4.25 -7.55 3.80
CA LEU A 280 -4.79 -7.99 2.50
C LEU A 280 -4.27 -9.38 2.10
N LEU A 281 -2.99 -9.67 2.35
CA LEU A 281 -2.42 -11.01 2.08
C LEU A 281 -3.06 -12.09 2.95
N ALA A 282 -3.32 -11.81 4.21
CA ALA A 282 -4.05 -12.73 5.10
C ALA A 282 -5.48 -12.96 4.61
N TRP A 283 -6.17 -11.91 4.14
CA TRP A 283 -7.48 -12.02 3.51
C TRP A 283 -7.43 -12.89 2.24
N ALA A 284 -6.49 -12.62 1.34
CA ALA A 284 -6.29 -13.40 0.11
C ALA A 284 -6.03 -14.89 0.41
N ARG A 285 -5.36 -15.20 1.52
CA ARG A 285 -5.12 -16.54 2.02
C ARG A 285 -6.30 -17.14 2.81
N ARG A 286 -7.48 -16.54 2.76
CA ARG A 286 -8.71 -16.96 3.44
C ARG A 286 -8.56 -17.07 4.97
N ARG A 287 -7.78 -16.13 5.58
CA ARG A 287 -7.58 -16.01 7.02
C ARG A 287 -8.20 -14.71 7.55
N PRO A 288 -9.56 -14.64 7.63
CA PRO A 288 -10.26 -13.39 7.93
C PRO A 288 -9.90 -12.79 9.29
N VAL A 289 -9.72 -13.61 10.32
CA VAL A 289 -9.34 -13.13 11.66
C VAL A 289 -7.94 -12.50 11.62
N LEU A 290 -6.95 -13.17 11.01
CA LEU A 290 -5.60 -12.63 10.88
C LEU A 290 -5.58 -11.35 10.03
N ALA A 291 -6.41 -11.28 8.98
CA ALA A 291 -6.58 -10.06 8.20
C ALA A 291 -7.07 -8.91 9.07
N GLY A 292 -8.08 -9.15 9.91
CA GLY A 292 -8.59 -8.17 10.87
C GLY A 292 -7.54 -7.75 11.89
N VAL A 293 -6.79 -8.67 12.48
CA VAL A 293 -5.71 -8.37 13.42
C VAL A 293 -4.68 -7.43 12.79
N LEU A 294 -4.20 -7.74 11.58
CA LEU A 294 -3.18 -6.94 10.90
C LEU A 294 -3.71 -5.57 10.45
N ILE A 295 -4.97 -5.49 10.00
CA ILE A 295 -5.63 -4.21 9.70
C ILE A 295 -5.80 -3.39 10.98
N GLY A 296 -6.21 -4.00 12.08
CA GLY A 296 -6.36 -3.34 13.39
C GLY A 296 -5.03 -2.79 13.93
N LEU A 297 -3.94 -3.58 13.85
CA LEU A 297 -2.58 -3.11 14.20
C LEU A 297 -2.14 -1.97 13.28
N GLY A 298 -2.34 -2.11 11.96
CA GLY A 298 -2.03 -1.03 11.01
C GLY A 298 -2.80 0.25 11.33
N SER A 299 -4.07 0.12 11.74
CA SER A 299 -4.92 1.25 12.13
C SER A 299 -4.52 1.88 13.46
N ALA A 300 -3.91 1.09 14.37
CA ALA A 300 -3.32 1.60 15.60
C ALA A 300 -1.97 2.30 15.35
N ALA A 301 -1.33 2.07 14.20
CA ALA A 301 -0.15 2.81 13.75
C ALA A 301 -0.53 4.08 12.96
N LYS A 302 -1.54 4.00 12.08
CA LYS A 302 -2.10 5.12 11.31
C LYS A 302 -3.51 4.75 10.86
N LEU A 303 -4.50 5.63 10.92
CA LEU A 303 -5.92 5.25 10.75
C LEU A 303 -6.30 4.72 9.36
N TYR A 304 -5.55 5.06 8.30
CA TYR A 304 -5.95 4.75 6.91
C TYR A 304 -6.20 3.25 6.62
N PRO A 305 -5.58 2.24 7.27
CA PRO A 305 -5.90 0.84 7.03
C PRO A 305 -7.36 0.47 7.34
N LEU A 306 -8.07 1.23 8.17
CA LEU A 306 -9.52 1.06 8.39
C LEU A 306 -10.30 1.22 7.08
N LEU A 307 -9.83 2.05 6.17
CA LEU A 307 -10.45 2.25 4.86
C LEU A 307 -10.52 0.94 4.03
N PHE A 308 -9.67 -0.05 4.32
CA PHE A 308 -9.69 -1.35 3.64
C PHE A 308 -10.95 -2.17 3.98
N LEU A 309 -11.55 -1.93 5.14
CA LEU A 309 -12.78 -2.61 5.54
C LEU A 309 -13.98 -2.21 4.67
N TYR A 310 -13.97 -1.00 4.11
CA TYR A 310 -15.06 -0.52 3.27
C TYR A 310 -15.23 -1.30 1.96
N PRO A 311 -14.20 -1.46 1.08
CA PRO A 311 -14.32 -2.32 -0.09
C PRO A 311 -14.60 -3.78 0.25
N LEU A 312 -14.05 -4.30 1.36
CA LEU A 312 -14.40 -5.65 1.82
C LEU A 312 -15.88 -5.76 2.21
N LEU A 313 -16.46 -4.71 2.81
CA LEU A 313 -17.89 -4.66 3.12
C LEU A 313 -18.74 -4.70 1.84
N LEU A 314 -18.45 -3.84 0.87
CA LEU A 314 -19.20 -3.77 -0.39
C LEU A 314 -19.16 -5.09 -1.16
N LEU A 315 -17.97 -5.67 -1.28
CA LEU A 315 -17.79 -6.96 -1.93
C LEU A 315 -18.37 -8.12 -1.13
N GLY A 316 -18.34 -8.04 0.21
CA GLY A 316 -18.98 -9.00 1.10
C GLY A 316 -20.49 -9.06 0.94
N ILE A 317 -21.14 -7.89 0.79
CA ILE A 317 -22.56 -7.77 0.46
C ILE A 317 -22.84 -8.39 -0.91
N ARG A 318 -22.05 -8.01 -1.93
CA ARG A 318 -22.21 -8.50 -3.30
C ARG A 318 -21.97 -10.01 -3.44
N ALA A 319 -21.00 -10.55 -2.71
CA ALA A 319 -20.64 -11.97 -2.74
C ALA A 319 -21.43 -12.84 -1.74
N GLY A 320 -22.27 -12.25 -0.89
CA GLY A 320 -23.01 -12.98 0.14
C GLY A 320 -22.11 -13.62 1.21
N ARG A 321 -20.95 -13.01 1.51
CA ARG A 321 -19.93 -13.57 2.43
C ARG A 321 -19.76 -12.75 3.71
N LEU A 322 -20.86 -12.32 4.31
CA LEU A 322 -20.87 -11.43 5.47
C LEU A 322 -20.24 -12.02 6.73
N ASN A 323 -20.31 -13.35 6.95
CA ASN A 323 -19.71 -13.99 8.13
C ASN A 323 -18.18 -13.83 8.19
N ALA A 324 -17.48 -13.98 7.04
CA ALA A 324 -16.04 -13.77 7.00
C ALA A 324 -15.67 -12.31 7.23
N LEU A 325 -16.45 -11.40 6.65
CA LEU A 325 -16.32 -9.96 6.87
C LEU A 325 -16.53 -9.60 8.34
N ALA A 326 -17.61 -10.09 8.98
CA ALA A 326 -17.89 -9.83 10.39
C ALA A 326 -16.72 -10.27 11.29
N ARG A 327 -16.14 -11.44 11.03
CA ARG A 327 -14.93 -11.93 11.74
C ARG A 327 -13.74 -10.99 11.54
N THR A 328 -13.53 -10.47 10.32
CA THR A 328 -12.45 -9.52 10.03
C THR A 328 -12.68 -8.19 10.75
N MET A 329 -13.88 -7.64 10.69
CA MET A 329 -14.22 -6.38 11.36
C MET A 329 -14.13 -6.51 12.88
N ALA A 330 -14.67 -7.59 13.46
CA ALA A 330 -14.58 -7.85 14.89
C ALA A 330 -13.11 -7.99 15.36
N ALA A 331 -12.29 -8.74 14.60
CA ALA A 331 -10.88 -8.89 14.92
C ALA A 331 -10.11 -7.55 14.78
N ALA A 332 -10.43 -6.73 13.77
CA ALA A 332 -9.82 -5.40 13.59
C ALA A 332 -10.18 -4.46 14.76
N ALA A 333 -11.47 -4.41 15.12
CA ALA A 333 -11.95 -3.61 16.24
C ALA A 333 -11.35 -4.08 17.58
N ALA A 334 -11.35 -5.38 17.84
CA ALA A 334 -10.79 -5.95 19.07
C ALA A 334 -9.28 -5.65 19.19
N THR A 335 -8.52 -5.80 18.08
CA THR A 335 -7.09 -5.52 18.09
C THR A 335 -6.81 -4.03 18.26
N TRP A 336 -7.55 -3.17 17.56
CA TRP A 336 -7.42 -1.73 17.72
C TRP A 336 -7.72 -1.30 19.17
N LEU A 337 -8.80 -1.83 19.75
CA LEU A 337 -9.15 -1.57 21.15
C LEU A 337 -8.07 -2.09 22.12
N LEU A 338 -7.56 -3.30 21.90
CA LEU A 338 -6.51 -3.88 22.75
C LEU A 338 -5.27 -2.98 22.83
N VAL A 339 -4.88 -2.37 21.70
CA VAL A 339 -3.73 -1.47 21.62
C VAL A 339 -4.05 -0.10 22.24
N ASN A 340 -5.24 0.45 21.98
CA ASN A 340 -5.58 1.81 22.37
C ASN A 340 -6.14 1.92 23.79
N LEU A 341 -6.91 0.94 24.25
CA LEU A 341 -7.65 0.99 25.51
C LEU A 341 -6.76 1.26 26.74
N PRO A 342 -5.59 0.63 26.91
CA PRO A 342 -4.72 0.94 28.05
C PRO A 342 -4.30 2.40 28.10
N VAL A 343 -3.92 2.98 26.94
CA VAL A 343 -3.51 4.38 26.85
C VAL A 343 -4.69 5.32 27.01
N MET A 344 -5.84 4.97 26.45
CA MET A 344 -7.08 5.73 26.57
C MET A 344 -7.56 5.85 28.04
N LEU A 345 -7.42 4.77 28.81
CA LEU A 345 -7.84 4.75 30.22
C LEU A 345 -6.83 5.44 31.13
N LEU A 346 -5.52 5.22 30.90
CA LEU A 346 -4.47 5.77 31.75
C LEU A 346 -4.12 7.22 31.42
N PHE A 347 -4.18 7.61 30.14
CA PHE A 347 -3.76 8.92 29.64
C PHE A 347 -4.76 9.49 28.63
N PRO A 348 -6.02 9.72 29.00
CA PRO A 348 -7.10 10.09 28.07
C PRO A 348 -6.82 11.38 27.29
N ARG A 349 -6.22 12.38 27.92
CA ARG A 349 -5.84 13.64 27.25
C ARG A 349 -4.77 13.43 26.19
N GLY A 350 -3.73 12.65 26.48
CA GLY A 350 -2.67 12.32 25.52
C GLY A 350 -3.19 11.43 24.38
N TRP A 351 -4.05 10.45 24.70
CA TRP A 351 -4.66 9.60 23.69
C TRP A 351 -5.57 10.37 22.71
N SER A 352 -6.31 11.35 23.21
CA SER A 352 -7.22 12.16 22.37
C SER A 352 -6.47 13.19 21.48
N GLU A 353 -5.18 13.45 21.73
CA GLU A 353 -4.42 14.47 21.01
C GLU A 353 -4.41 14.26 19.50
N PHE A 354 -4.20 13.02 19.06
CA PHE A 354 -4.25 12.67 17.62
C PHE A 354 -5.56 13.13 16.96
N PHE A 355 -6.69 12.88 17.58
CA PHE A 355 -8.00 13.28 17.05
C PHE A 355 -8.19 14.80 17.14
N ARG A 356 -7.80 15.39 18.27
CA ARG A 356 -7.86 16.83 18.51
C ARG A 356 -7.03 17.60 17.47
N LEU A 357 -5.80 17.15 17.20
CA LEU A 357 -4.93 17.76 16.20
C LEU A 357 -5.55 17.68 14.80
N ASN A 358 -6.02 16.50 14.40
CA ASN A 358 -6.59 16.31 13.06
C ASN A 358 -7.88 17.11 12.85
N THR A 359 -8.69 17.34 13.88
CA THR A 359 -9.89 18.17 13.77
C THR A 359 -9.59 19.66 13.71
N ARG A 360 -8.50 20.11 14.35
CA ARG A 360 -8.12 21.52 14.44
C ARG A 360 -7.14 21.98 13.38
N ARG A 361 -6.42 21.05 12.75
CA ARG A 361 -5.49 21.36 11.67
C ARG A 361 -6.25 21.94 10.47
N GLY A 362 -5.78 23.05 9.92
CA GLY A 362 -6.25 23.61 8.65
C GLY A 362 -5.84 22.77 7.43
N ASP A 363 -5.97 23.34 6.27
CA ASP A 363 -5.47 22.75 5.04
C ASP A 363 -3.93 22.76 5.02
N ASP A 364 -3.36 21.62 4.66
CA ASP A 364 -1.91 21.44 4.50
C ASP A 364 -1.45 22.06 3.18
N MET A 365 -0.21 22.51 3.14
CA MET A 365 0.42 23.05 1.94
C MET A 365 0.40 22.09 0.76
N ASP A 366 0.40 20.79 1.00
CA ASP A 366 0.35 19.73 0.01
C ASP A 366 -1.08 19.33 -0.39
N SER A 367 -2.11 20.07 0.04
CA SER A 367 -3.51 19.78 -0.27
C SER A 367 -4.01 20.48 -1.52
N LEU A 368 -5.04 19.94 -2.17
CA LEU A 368 -5.71 20.59 -3.30
C LEU A 368 -6.29 21.95 -2.91
N TYR A 369 -6.70 22.12 -1.65
CA TYR A 369 -7.22 23.40 -1.15
C TYR A 369 -6.15 24.48 -1.18
N ASN A 370 -4.91 24.14 -0.78
CA ASN A 370 -3.79 25.10 -0.87
C ASN A 370 -3.38 25.38 -2.32
N VAL A 371 -3.46 24.40 -3.22
CA VAL A 371 -3.26 24.64 -4.65
C VAL A 371 -4.22 25.71 -5.16
N VAL A 372 -5.52 25.59 -4.85
CA VAL A 372 -6.51 26.61 -5.25
C VAL A 372 -6.19 27.97 -4.63
N LYS A 373 -5.83 28.04 -3.34
CA LYS A 373 -5.44 29.29 -2.66
C LYS A 373 -4.26 29.96 -3.36
N SER A 374 -3.21 29.20 -3.67
CA SER A 374 -1.97 29.69 -4.27
C SER A 374 -2.17 30.30 -5.66
N PHE A 375 -3.10 29.77 -6.47
CA PHE A 375 -3.33 30.27 -7.84
C PHE A 375 -4.43 31.31 -7.94
N THR A 376 -5.42 31.32 -7.04
CA THR A 376 -6.60 32.17 -7.16
C THR A 376 -6.64 33.32 -6.16
N GLY A 377 -5.77 33.30 -5.14
CA GLY A 377 -5.85 34.23 -4.01
C GLY A 377 -7.06 33.97 -3.09
N TRP A 378 -7.76 32.84 -3.27
CA TRP A 378 -8.85 32.45 -2.38
C TRP A 378 -8.33 32.26 -0.95
N ARG A 379 -9.05 32.78 0.05
CA ARG A 379 -8.61 32.75 1.46
C ARG A 379 -8.96 31.45 2.21
N GLY A 380 -9.53 30.46 1.53
CA GLY A 380 -9.99 29.22 2.16
C GLY A 380 -11.45 29.29 2.63
N PHE A 381 -11.95 28.19 3.17
CA PHE A 381 -13.32 28.08 3.70
C PHE A 381 -13.50 28.79 5.04
N ASP A 382 -12.46 28.83 5.86
CA ASP A 382 -12.46 29.40 7.21
C ASP A 382 -11.34 30.47 7.31
N PRO A 383 -11.50 31.69 6.72
CA PRO A 383 -10.40 32.65 6.54
C PRO A 383 -9.96 33.40 7.80
N THR A 384 -10.75 33.36 8.88
CA THR A 384 -10.54 34.18 10.08
C THR A 384 -10.39 33.36 11.35
N LEU A 385 -9.73 32.21 11.24
CA LEU A 385 -9.52 31.34 12.40
C LEU A 385 -8.48 31.88 13.38
N GLY A 386 -8.81 31.81 14.66
CA GLY A 386 -7.87 31.98 15.73
C GLY A 386 -6.92 30.77 15.85
N PHE A 387 -5.82 30.94 16.57
CA PHE A 387 -4.85 29.85 16.78
C PHE A 387 -5.53 28.65 17.47
N TRP A 388 -5.41 27.46 16.84
CA TRP A 388 -6.04 26.21 17.30
C TRP A 388 -7.58 26.20 17.24
N GLU A 389 -8.21 27.11 16.56
CA GLU A 389 -9.63 27.04 16.25
C GLU A 389 -9.91 26.00 15.17
N PRO A 390 -10.91 25.11 15.33
CA PRO A 390 -11.19 24.11 14.34
C PRO A 390 -11.82 24.72 13.07
N PRO A 391 -11.31 24.40 11.86
CA PRO A 391 -11.89 24.83 10.59
C PRO A 391 -13.15 24.01 10.30
N LEU A 392 -14.29 24.46 10.80
CA LEU A 392 -15.55 23.70 10.75
C LEU A 392 -16.06 23.53 9.33
N VAL A 393 -16.01 24.59 8.50
CA VAL A 393 -16.50 24.52 7.13
C VAL A 393 -15.60 23.61 6.30
N LEU A 394 -14.29 23.74 6.39
CA LEU A 394 -13.34 22.85 5.72
C LEU A 394 -13.54 21.39 6.14
N ASN A 395 -13.67 21.13 7.44
CA ASN A 395 -13.89 19.77 7.95
C ASN A 395 -15.20 19.16 7.40
N THR A 396 -16.25 19.96 7.32
CA THR A 396 -17.55 19.54 6.76
C THR A 396 -17.42 19.23 5.26
N VAL A 397 -16.79 20.13 4.49
CA VAL A 397 -16.58 19.94 3.04
C VAL A 397 -15.78 18.68 2.77
N VAL A 398 -14.64 18.47 3.45
CA VAL A 398 -13.81 17.26 3.31
C VAL A 398 -14.62 15.99 3.60
N THR A 399 -15.40 16.01 4.68
CA THR A 399 -16.24 14.87 5.07
C THR A 399 -17.31 14.57 4.01
N LEU A 400 -18.03 15.59 3.55
CA LEU A 400 -19.08 15.43 2.52
C LEU A 400 -18.50 14.93 1.20
N LEU A 401 -17.35 15.47 0.75
CA LEU A 401 -16.68 15.02 -0.48
C LEU A 401 -16.24 13.55 -0.34
N PHE A 402 -15.69 13.16 0.81
CA PHE A 402 -15.29 11.78 1.02
C PHE A 402 -16.49 10.82 1.06
N VAL A 403 -17.59 11.21 1.70
CA VAL A 403 -18.85 10.44 1.69
C VAL A 403 -19.38 10.29 0.26
N LEU A 404 -19.32 11.34 -0.55
CA LEU A 404 -19.72 11.29 -1.96
C LEU A 404 -18.84 10.32 -2.75
N CYS A 405 -17.52 10.35 -2.56
CA CYS A 405 -16.60 9.39 -3.16
C CYS A 405 -16.91 7.95 -2.73
N CYS A 406 -17.18 7.72 -1.44
CA CYS A 406 -17.60 6.42 -0.93
C CYS A 406 -18.92 5.97 -1.59
N ALA A 407 -19.91 6.84 -1.73
CA ALA A 407 -21.14 6.53 -2.42
C ALA A 407 -20.93 6.15 -3.89
N ALA A 408 -20.06 6.87 -4.61
CA ALA A 408 -19.68 6.54 -5.99
C ALA A 408 -18.98 5.18 -6.07
N ILE A 409 -18.06 4.88 -5.15
CA ILE A 409 -17.37 3.59 -5.07
C ILE A 409 -18.37 2.47 -4.74
N ALA A 410 -19.33 2.70 -3.84
CA ALA A 410 -20.40 1.74 -3.55
C ALA A 410 -21.27 1.48 -4.78
N TYR A 411 -21.65 2.53 -5.50
CA TYR A 411 -22.39 2.38 -6.76
C TYR A 411 -21.61 1.50 -7.75
N ILE A 412 -20.33 1.79 -8.00
CA ILE A 412 -19.46 0.98 -8.88
C ILE A 412 -19.38 -0.47 -8.37
N ALA A 413 -19.12 -0.66 -7.08
CA ALA A 413 -18.95 -1.99 -6.49
C ALA A 413 -20.19 -2.88 -6.64
N LEU A 414 -21.39 -2.28 -6.48
CA LEU A 414 -22.66 -3.00 -6.48
C LEU A 414 -23.29 -3.15 -7.86
N THR A 415 -22.98 -2.24 -8.81
CA THR A 415 -23.66 -2.19 -10.12
C THR A 415 -22.78 -2.59 -11.30
N ALA A 416 -21.44 -2.64 -11.15
CA ALA A 416 -20.55 -3.05 -12.25
C ALA A 416 -20.93 -4.44 -12.79
N PRO A 417 -20.86 -4.66 -14.12
CA PRO A 417 -21.26 -5.92 -14.77
C PRO A 417 -20.54 -7.15 -14.19
N HIS A 418 -19.27 -7.00 -13.89
CA HIS A 418 -18.46 -8.00 -13.19
C HIS A 418 -18.03 -7.46 -11.83
N ARG A 419 -17.97 -8.34 -10.82
CA ARG A 419 -17.51 -7.96 -9.49
C ARG A 419 -16.12 -7.34 -9.56
N PRO A 420 -15.93 -6.07 -9.13
CA PRO A 420 -14.60 -5.46 -9.09
C PRO A 420 -13.63 -6.24 -8.20
N ARG A 421 -12.34 -6.14 -8.48
CA ARG A 421 -11.31 -6.76 -7.63
C ARG A 421 -11.14 -5.98 -6.32
N VAL A 422 -10.83 -6.71 -5.24
CA VAL A 422 -10.56 -6.10 -3.92
C VAL A 422 -9.52 -4.98 -4.03
N ALA A 423 -8.41 -5.23 -4.75
CA ALA A 423 -7.35 -4.25 -4.92
C ALA A 423 -7.82 -2.97 -5.63
N GLN A 424 -8.71 -3.09 -6.64
CA GLN A 424 -9.24 -1.94 -7.38
C GLN A 424 -10.05 -1.02 -6.46
N LEU A 425 -10.99 -1.58 -5.70
CA LEU A 425 -11.83 -0.78 -4.79
C LEU A 425 -11.02 -0.23 -3.61
N THR A 426 -10.05 -0.99 -3.08
CA THR A 426 -9.18 -0.51 -1.99
C THR A 426 -8.31 0.66 -2.46
N PHE A 427 -7.73 0.58 -3.67
CA PHE A 427 -7.00 1.69 -4.26
C PHE A 427 -7.89 2.93 -4.42
N LEU A 428 -9.08 2.77 -5.02
CA LEU A 428 -10.02 3.89 -5.22
C LEU A 428 -10.41 4.54 -3.89
N THR A 429 -10.65 3.76 -2.83
CA THR A 429 -11.06 4.28 -1.52
C THR A 429 -9.93 5.11 -0.89
N VAL A 430 -8.69 4.60 -0.89
CA VAL A 430 -7.55 5.32 -0.29
C VAL A 430 -7.15 6.53 -1.15
N ALA A 431 -7.15 6.40 -2.48
CA ALA A 431 -6.84 7.50 -3.39
C ALA A 431 -7.86 8.63 -3.27
N SER A 432 -9.17 8.30 -3.23
CA SER A 432 -10.23 9.29 -3.02
C SER A 432 -10.09 10.01 -1.68
N PHE A 433 -9.77 9.25 -0.60
CA PHE A 433 -9.50 9.85 0.70
C PHE A 433 -8.37 10.90 0.61
N LEU A 434 -7.24 10.57 -0.02
CA LEU A 434 -6.10 11.49 -0.13
C LEU A 434 -6.45 12.71 -1.00
N LEU A 435 -7.12 12.52 -2.13
CA LEU A 435 -7.49 13.60 -3.06
C LEU A 435 -8.41 14.65 -2.45
N VAL A 436 -9.37 14.23 -1.60
CA VAL A 436 -10.34 15.17 -0.99
C VAL A 436 -9.95 15.61 0.41
N ASN A 437 -8.92 14.99 1.02
CA ASN A 437 -8.51 15.33 2.38
C ASN A 437 -7.79 16.69 2.42
N LYS A 438 -7.98 17.40 3.51
CA LYS A 438 -7.27 18.68 3.78
C LYS A 438 -5.78 18.50 4.07
N VAL A 439 -5.31 17.26 4.24
CA VAL A 439 -3.92 16.93 4.52
C VAL A 439 -3.48 15.78 3.62
N TRP A 440 -2.49 16.03 2.79
CA TRP A 440 -1.81 15.01 2.03
C TRP A 440 -0.29 15.20 2.13
N SER A 441 0.29 14.86 3.25
CA SER A 441 1.75 14.89 3.41
C SER A 441 2.43 13.92 2.42
N PRO A 442 3.60 14.25 1.86
CA PRO A 442 4.22 13.51 0.75
C PRO A 442 4.42 12.01 1.02
N GLN A 443 4.70 11.62 2.26
CA GLN A 443 4.86 10.22 2.66
C GLN A 443 3.57 9.38 2.59
N PHE A 444 2.38 10.02 2.55
CA PHE A 444 1.12 9.29 2.41
C PHE A 444 0.99 8.60 1.06
N SER A 445 1.70 9.07 0.04
CA SER A 445 1.76 8.42 -1.27
C SER A 445 2.33 6.99 -1.20
N LEU A 446 3.11 6.64 -0.17
CA LEU A 446 3.55 5.26 0.07
C LEU A 446 2.39 4.28 0.29
N TRP A 447 1.24 4.76 0.82
CA TRP A 447 0.05 3.92 1.01
C TRP A 447 -0.53 3.44 -0.32
N LEU A 448 -0.42 4.29 -1.36
CA LEU A 448 -0.95 4.00 -2.69
C LEU A 448 -0.06 3.03 -3.48
N VAL A 449 1.26 2.99 -3.22
CA VAL A 449 2.21 2.21 -4.02
C VAL A 449 1.81 0.73 -4.15
N PRO A 450 1.65 -0.05 -3.08
CA PRO A 450 1.25 -1.45 -3.21
C PRO A 450 -0.16 -1.61 -3.78
N LEU A 451 -1.08 -0.70 -3.46
CA LEU A 451 -2.46 -0.74 -3.92
C LEU A 451 -2.57 -0.47 -5.42
N ALA A 452 -1.86 0.54 -5.92
CA ALA A 452 -1.83 0.89 -7.35
C ALA A 452 -1.22 -0.24 -8.19
N VAL A 453 -0.14 -0.85 -7.71
CA VAL A 453 0.51 -2.01 -8.38
C VAL A 453 -0.46 -3.19 -8.48
N LEU A 454 -1.23 -3.48 -7.44
CA LEU A 454 -2.21 -4.56 -7.44
C LEU A 454 -3.48 -4.22 -8.25
N ALA A 455 -3.90 -2.95 -8.25
CA ALA A 455 -5.10 -2.49 -8.95
C ALA A 455 -4.88 -2.32 -10.45
N LEU A 456 -3.76 -1.74 -10.85
CA LEU A 456 -3.47 -1.31 -12.23
C LEU A 456 -2.00 -1.61 -12.58
N PRO A 457 -1.60 -2.87 -12.84
CA PRO A 457 -0.20 -3.23 -13.08
C PRO A 457 0.33 -2.77 -14.45
N HIS A 458 0.16 -1.49 -14.77
CA HIS A 458 0.68 -0.83 -15.96
C HIS A 458 1.98 -0.10 -15.64
N ARG A 459 3.11 -0.78 -15.81
CA ARG A 459 4.42 -0.34 -15.39
C ARG A 459 4.76 1.11 -15.77
N ARG A 460 4.59 1.49 -17.05
CA ARG A 460 4.96 2.84 -17.53
C ARG A 460 4.15 3.93 -16.84
N ILE A 461 2.85 3.69 -16.66
CA ILE A 461 1.92 4.63 -16.04
C ILE A 461 2.26 4.76 -14.55
N LEU A 462 2.49 3.63 -13.87
CA LEU A 462 2.83 3.65 -12.44
C LEU A 462 4.18 4.31 -12.17
N LEU A 463 5.21 4.02 -12.97
CA LEU A 463 6.52 4.67 -12.84
C LEU A 463 6.43 6.18 -13.13
N ALA A 464 5.64 6.60 -14.12
CA ALA A 464 5.41 8.01 -14.40
C ALA A 464 4.76 8.72 -13.19
N TRP A 465 3.67 8.16 -12.64
CA TRP A 465 3.05 8.71 -11.44
C TRP A 465 4.04 8.74 -10.26
N MET A 466 4.68 7.61 -9.94
CA MET A 466 5.61 7.53 -8.80
C MET A 466 6.77 8.52 -8.93
N THR A 467 7.23 8.80 -10.17
CA THR A 467 8.30 9.77 -10.43
C THR A 467 7.79 11.21 -10.25
N ILE A 468 6.60 11.53 -10.79
CA ILE A 468 5.98 12.86 -10.61
C ILE A 468 5.80 13.13 -9.12
N ASP A 469 5.24 12.18 -8.38
CA ASP A 469 4.96 12.31 -6.96
C ASP A 469 6.26 12.40 -6.12
N ALA A 470 7.29 11.61 -6.45
CA ALA A 470 8.60 11.72 -5.80
C ALA A 470 9.26 13.08 -6.04
N LEU A 471 9.10 13.66 -7.24
CA LEU A 471 9.68 14.94 -7.60
C LEU A 471 9.01 16.13 -6.91
N VAL A 472 7.81 15.99 -6.34
CA VAL A 472 7.19 17.02 -5.48
C VAL A 472 8.11 17.42 -4.32
N TRP A 473 8.95 16.48 -3.87
CA TRP A 473 9.88 16.71 -2.75
C TRP A 473 10.83 17.89 -2.99
N VAL A 474 11.35 18.03 -4.19
CA VAL A 474 12.36 19.06 -4.50
C VAL A 474 11.79 20.49 -4.39
N PRO A 475 10.75 20.90 -5.14
CA PRO A 475 10.20 22.24 -5.01
C PRO A 475 9.57 22.51 -3.64
N ARG A 476 9.03 21.47 -2.97
CA ARG A 476 8.53 21.57 -1.60
C ARG A 476 9.63 21.99 -0.62
N MET A 477 10.78 21.33 -0.68
CA MET A 477 11.89 21.65 0.21
C MET A 477 12.47 23.04 -0.06
N TYR A 478 12.63 23.42 -1.33
CA TYR A 478 13.10 24.75 -1.68
C TYR A 478 12.08 25.85 -1.34
N TYR A 479 10.78 25.58 -1.38
CA TYR A 479 9.76 26.50 -0.88
C TYR A 479 9.90 26.69 0.65
N LEU A 480 10.00 25.58 1.39
CA LEU A 480 10.17 25.60 2.85
C LEU A 480 11.51 26.19 3.32
N TYR A 481 12.50 26.25 2.43
CA TYR A 481 13.79 26.86 2.76
C TYR A 481 13.66 28.34 3.14
N GLY A 482 12.67 29.05 2.60
CA GLY A 482 12.31 30.42 3.01
C GLY A 482 13.39 31.48 2.83
N ASN A 483 14.48 31.18 2.11
CA ASN A 483 15.56 32.17 1.87
C ASN A 483 15.16 33.09 0.72
N PRO A 484 15.12 34.41 0.89
CA PRO A 484 14.63 35.36 -0.12
C PRO A 484 15.33 35.28 -1.50
N SER A 485 16.59 34.83 -1.52
CA SER A 485 17.38 34.77 -2.76
C SER A 485 17.47 33.36 -3.38
N ARG A 486 17.05 32.32 -2.66
CA ARG A 486 17.26 30.91 -3.07
C ARG A 486 16.03 30.03 -2.95
N SER A 487 14.94 30.51 -2.33
CA SER A 487 13.67 29.76 -2.24
C SER A 487 12.90 29.83 -3.56
N LEU A 488 12.15 28.79 -3.83
CA LEU A 488 11.20 28.79 -4.94
C LEU A 488 9.89 29.48 -4.52
N PRO A 489 9.25 30.25 -5.43
CA PRO A 489 7.89 30.73 -5.22
C PRO A 489 6.91 29.57 -4.97
N GLU A 490 5.88 29.83 -4.18
CA GLU A 490 4.88 28.82 -3.81
C GLU A 490 4.23 28.14 -5.03
N GLN A 491 4.00 28.89 -6.11
CA GLN A 491 3.35 28.38 -7.32
C GLN A 491 4.13 27.26 -8.01
N TRP A 492 5.46 27.25 -7.93
CA TRP A 492 6.26 26.14 -8.45
C TRP A 492 6.02 24.86 -7.68
N PHE A 493 5.95 24.96 -6.35
CA PHE A 493 5.65 23.83 -5.49
C PHE A 493 4.21 23.34 -5.70
N THR A 494 3.23 24.24 -5.63
CA THR A 494 1.80 23.88 -5.79
C THR A 494 1.47 23.35 -7.19
N THR A 495 2.22 23.78 -8.24
CA THR A 495 2.13 23.14 -9.58
C THR A 495 2.49 21.67 -9.53
N THR A 496 3.56 21.28 -8.81
CA THR A 496 3.93 19.87 -8.72
C THR A 496 2.93 19.05 -7.89
N VAL A 497 2.32 19.67 -6.86
CA VAL A 497 1.21 19.07 -6.12
C VAL A 497 0.01 18.83 -7.05
N LEU A 498 -0.38 19.82 -7.86
CA LEU A 498 -1.45 19.66 -8.84
C LEU A 498 -1.17 18.55 -9.86
N LEU A 499 0.07 18.43 -10.35
CA LEU A 499 0.46 17.36 -11.27
C LEU A 499 0.36 15.98 -10.61
N ARG A 500 0.75 15.85 -9.34
CA ARG A 500 0.57 14.62 -8.54
C ARG A 500 -0.92 14.26 -8.45
N ASP A 501 -1.77 15.21 -8.09
CA ASP A 501 -3.20 14.99 -7.90
C ASP A 501 -3.87 14.59 -9.21
N ILE A 502 -3.54 15.24 -10.34
CA ILE A 502 -4.00 14.88 -11.67
C ILE A 502 -3.55 13.45 -12.02
N ALA A 503 -2.28 13.09 -11.75
CA ALA A 503 -1.78 11.75 -12.03
C ALA A 503 -2.56 10.69 -11.25
N VAL A 504 -2.87 10.92 -9.97
CA VAL A 504 -3.69 10.00 -9.16
C VAL A 504 -5.14 9.96 -9.63
N MET A 505 -5.74 11.09 -10.04
CA MET A 505 -7.08 11.11 -10.66
C MET A 505 -7.11 10.28 -11.96
N VAL A 506 -6.08 10.39 -12.78
CA VAL A 506 -5.95 9.55 -14.01
C VAL A 506 -5.86 8.07 -13.65
N LEU A 507 -5.08 7.70 -12.63
CA LEU A 507 -5.04 6.30 -12.16
C LEU A 507 -6.42 5.82 -11.70
N CYS A 508 -7.17 6.64 -10.94
CA CYS A 508 -8.54 6.32 -10.52
C CYS A 508 -9.45 6.10 -11.74
N GLY A 509 -9.40 7.01 -12.73
CA GLY A 509 -10.15 6.89 -13.98
C GLY A 509 -9.84 5.61 -14.75
N LEU A 510 -8.55 5.23 -14.85
CA LEU A 510 -8.12 4.00 -15.50
C LEU A 510 -8.57 2.74 -14.74
N VAL A 511 -8.56 2.76 -13.42
CA VAL A 511 -9.08 1.64 -12.60
C VAL A 511 -10.58 1.49 -12.81
N VAL A 512 -11.35 2.59 -12.78
CA VAL A 512 -12.80 2.56 -13.07
C VAL A 512 -13.06 2.06 -14.47
N TRP A 513 -12.31 2.55 -15.47
CA TRP A 513 -12.42 2.08 -16.86
C TRP A 513 -12.17 0.58 -17.00
N GLN A 514 -11.17 0.01 -16.30
CA GLN A 514 -10.92 -1.44 -16.28
C GLN A 514 -12.04 -2.23 -15.61
N ILE A 515 -12.66 -1.69 -14.55
CA ILE A 515 -13.79 -2.35 -13.87
C ILE A 515 -14.94 -2.59 -14.87
N TYR A 516 -15.24 -1.61 -15.71
CA TYR A 516 -16.29 -1.73 -16.74
C TYR A 516 -15.84 -2.44 -18.01
N ARG A 517 -14.54 -2.68 -18.21
CA ARG A 517 -13.95 -3.39 -19.36
C ARG A 517 -12.99 -4.49 -18.91
N PRO A 518 -13.50 -5.58 -18.32
CA PRO A 518 -12.68 -6.65 -17.73
C PRO A 518 -11.70 -7.31 -18.72
N GLY A 519 -12.02 -7.32 -20.03
CA GLY A 519 -11.11 -7.76 -21.09
C GLY A 519 -9.85 -6.89 -21.26
N ARG A 520 -9.79 -5.72 -20.63
CA ARG A 520 -8.61 -4.84 -20.60
C ARG A 520 -7.87 -4.90 -19.26
N ASP A 521 -8.37 -5.66 -18.29
CA ASP A 521 -7.71 -5.85 -17.00
C ASP A 521 -6.57 -6.88 -17.15
N LEU A 522 -5.34 -6.41 -17.05
CA LEU A 522 -4.14 -7.25 -17.18
C LEU A 522 -4.06 -8.37 -16.14
N VAL A 523 -4.66 -8.19 -14.97
CA VAL A 523 -4.68 -9.22 -13.93
C VAL A 523 -5.62 -10.37 -14.34
N ARG A 524 -6.77 -10.04 -14.94
CA ARG A 524 -7.75 -11.03 -15.39
C ARG A 524 -7.35 -11.73 -16.68
N THR A 525 -6.73 -10.99 -17.60
CA THR A 525 -6.39 -11.51 -18.94
C THR A 525 -4.98 -12.10 -19.01
N GLY A 526 -4.13 -11.83 -18.02
CA GLY A 526 -2.71 -12.17 -18.10
C GLY A 526 -1.90 -11.27 -19.06
N GLY A 527 -2.59 -10.38 -19.80
CA GLY A 527 -2.03 -9.46 -20.78
C GLY A 527 -1.88 -10.05 -22.20
N PRO A 528 -1.58 -9.22 -23.21
CA PRO A 528 -1.38 -9.66 -24.58
C PRO A 528 -0.25 -10.68 -24.71
N GLY A 529 -0.51 -11.80 -25.36
CA GLY A 529 0.46 -12.88 -25.57
C GLY A 529 0.76 -13.69 -24.30
N ALA A 530 -0.06 -13.63 -23.25
CA ALA A 530 0.05 -14.52 -22.11
C ALA A 530 -0.08 -15.98 -22.56
N LEU A 531 0.81 -16.83 -22.02
CA LEU A 531 0.69 -18.29 -22.24
C LEU A 531 -0.57 -18.80 -21.53
N PRO A 532 -1.25 -19.83 -22.05
CA PRO A 532 -2.42 -20.44 -21.39
C PRO A 532 -2.13 -20.85 -19.93
N ALA A 533 -0.93 -21.37 -19.66
CA ALA A 533 -0.48 -21.73 -18.31
C ALA A 533 -0.25 -20.51 -17.40
N CYS A 534 -0.10 -19.32 -17.97
CA CYS A 534 0.07 -18.03 -17.28
C CYS A 534 -1.19 -17.17 -17.38
N GLY A 535 -2.35 -17.77 -17.66
CA GLY A 535 -3.64 -17.10 -17.78
C GLY A 535 -3.96 -16.25 -16.55
N GLY A 536 -4.76 -15.21 -16.75
CA GLY A 536 -5.16 -14.30 -15.70
C GLY A 536 -5.92 -14.99 -14.57
N VAL A 537 -5.95 -14.36 -13.43
CA VAL A 537 -6.74 -14.76 -12.26
C VAL A 537 -7.79 -13.69 -12.03
N ASP A 538 -9.03 -14.10 -11.80
CA ASP A 538 -10.15 -13.14 -11.64
C ASP A 538 -9.88 -12.11 -10.54
N ASP A 539 -9.54 -12.54 -9.34
CA ASP A 539 -9.11 -11.67 -8.24
C ASP A 539 -8.10 -12.37 -7.31
N PRO A 540 -6.79 -12.13 -7.48
CA PRO A 540 -5.77 -12.72 -6.62
C PRO A 540 -5.90 -12.30 -5.15
N VAL A 541 -6.47 -11.12 -4.89
CA VAL A 541 -6.70 -10.56 -3.55
C VAL A 541 -8.06 -10.98 -3.01
N GLY A 542 -8.93 -11.56 -3.85
CA GLY A 542 -10.33 -11.89 -3.54
C GLY A 542 -10.51 -12.82 -2.34
N GLY A 543 -9.59 -13.76 -2.12
CA GLY A 543 -9.58 -14.61 -0.93
C GLY A 543 -10.88 -15.40 -0.74
N VAL A 544 -11.66 -14.99 0.25
CA VAL A 544 -12.98 -15.60 0.56
C VAL A 544 -14.00 -15.37 -0.56
N PHE A 545 -13.82 -14.33 -1.36
CA PHE A 545 -14.70 -13.99 -2.49
C PHE A 545 -14.35 -14.74 -3.78
N ALA A 546 -13.15 -15.32 -3.92
CA ALA A 546 -12.60 -15.81 -5.18
C ALA A 546 -13.53 -16.79 -5.94
N ASN A 547 -14.28 -17.63 -5.23
CA ASN A 547 -15.20 -18.59 -5.84
C ASN A 547 -16.67 -18.33 -5.46
N ALA A 548 -16.97 -17.13 -4.94
CA ALA A 548 -18.35 -16.78 -4.60
C ALA A 548 -19.09 -16.34 -5.87
N ALA A 549 -20.29 -16.84 -6.06
CA ALA A 549 -21.19 -16.33 -7.09
C ALA A 549 -21.47 -14.84 -6.82
N ASP A 550 -21.59 -14.03 -7.89
CA ASP A 550 -22.12 -12.69 -7.77
C ASP A 550 -23.58 -12.75 -7.30
N ALA A 551 -23.98 -11.85 -6.41
CA ALA A 551 -25.38 -11.72 -6.04
C ALA A 551 -26.19 -11.40 -7.32
N PRO A 552 -27.28 -12.16 -7.60
CA PRO A 552 -28.11 -11.84 -8.77
C PRO A 552 -28.58 -10.40 -8.70
N PRO A 553 -28.65 -9.67 -9.83
CA PRO A 553 -29.14 -8.28 -9.85
C PRO A 553 -30.50 -8.08 -9.17
N GLY A 554 -31.32 -9.13 -9.08
CA GLY A 554 -32.63 -9.12 -8.43
C GLY A 554 -32.64 -8.93 -6.90
N ARG A 555 -31.50 -9.10 -6.23
CA ARG A 555 -31.35 -8.83 -4.79
C ARG A 555 -30.94 -7.40 -4.46
N LEU A 556 -30.53 -6.64 -5.48
CA LEU A 556 -30.25 -5.22 -5.32
C LEU A 556 -31.57 -4.43 -5.39
N PRO A 557 -31.70 -3.32 -4.64
CA PRO A 557 -32.81 -2.40 -4.79
C PRO A 557 -32.99 -2.00 -6.25
N SER A 558 -34.22 -1.83 -6.70
CA SER A 558 -34.53 -1.57 -8.12
C SER A 558 -33.79 -0.39 -8.73
N TRP A 559 -33.49 0.64 -7.91
CA TRP A 559 -32.71 1.81 -8.30
C TRP A 559 -31.19 1.56 -8.45
N LEU A 560 -30.68 0.45 -7.89
CA LEU A 560 -29.28 0.01 -7.98
C LEU A 560 -29.07 -1.05 -9.08
N ARG A 561 -30.14 -1.52 -9.74
CA ARG A 561 -30.00 -2.51 -10.83
C ARG A 561 -29.33 -1.86 -12.03
N PRO A 562 -28.18 -2.42 -12.53
CA PRO A 562 -27.65 -1.94 -13.80
C PRO A 562 -28.70 -2.11 -14.88
N ARG A 563 -28.86 -1.12 -15.75
CA ARG A 563 -29.54 -1.29 -17.04
C ARG A 563 -28.64 -2.16 -17.91
N LEU A 564 -28.62 -3.45 -17.64
CA LEU A 564 -28.00 -4.43 -18.53
C LEU A 564 -28.91 -4.49 -19.78
N GLY A 565 -28.45 -3.90 -20.87
CA GLY A 565 -29.07 -4.14 -22.15
C GLY A 565 -29.04 -5.64 -22.43
N ASP A 566 -30.13 -6.14 -22.99
CA ASP A 566 -30.44 -7.55 -23.32
C ASP A 566 -29.45 -8.25 -24.27
N GLU A 567 -28.26 -7.68 -24.51
CA GLU A 567 -27.30 -8.24 -25.47
C GLU A 567 -26.63 -9.54 -24.99
N HIS A 568 -26.55 -9.80 -23.70
CA HIS A 568 -25.91 -11.04 -23.21
C HIS A 568 -26.87 -12.21 -22.96
N ALA A 569 -28.17 -11.98 -23.07
CA ALA A 569 -29.16 -13.08 -23.03
C ALA A 569 -29.22 -13.89 -24.34
N ARG A 570 -28.75 -13.34 -25.44
CA ARG A 570 -28.79 -14.02 -26.77
C ARG A 570 -27.61 -14.96 -27.04
N GLU A 571 -26.53 -14.90 -26.26
CA GLU A 571 -25.35 -15.78 -26.47
C GLU A 571 -25.41 -17.12 -25.70
N ARG A 572 -26.45 -17.40 -24.92
CA ARG A 572 -26.55 -18.61 -24.09
C ARG A 572 -27.70 -19.55 -24.43
N THR A 573 -28.28 -19.47 -25.61
CA THR A 573 -29.12 -20.56 -26.11
C THR A 573 -28.26 -21.44 -27.01
N PRO A 574 -27.91 -22.68 -26.61
CA PRO A 574 -27.43 -23.68 -27.53
C PRO A 574 -28.61 -23.97 -28.48
N ASP A 575 -28.38 -23.91 -29.76
CA ASP A 575 -29.30 -24.31 -30.81
C ASP A 575 -29.72 -25.77 -30.55
N ALA A 576 -30.87 -25.95 -29.90
CA ALA A 576 -31.46 -27.27 -29.68
C ALA A 576 -32.09 -27.72 -30.97
N GLY A 577 -31.41 -28.62 -31.62
CA GLY A 577 -31.82 -29.60 -32.58
C GLY A 577 -33.06 -29.33 -33.43
N ARG A 578 -32.87 -29.00 -34.69
CA ARG A 578 -33.77 -29.42 -35.76
C ARG A 578 -33.29 -30.77 -36.29
N ASP A 579 -33.73 -31.84 -35.63
CA ASP A 579 -33.82 -33.15 -36.26
C ASP A 579 -34.83 -33.09 -37.41
N ARG A 580 -34.33 -33.04 -38.62
CA ARG A 580 -35.13 -33.39 -39.82
C ARG A 580 -34.84 -34.87 -40.13
N THR A 581 -35.73 -35.74 -39.69
CA THR A 581 -35.91 -37.07 -40.20
C THR A 581 -36.12 -37.03 -41.70
N PHE A 582 -35.14 -37.54 -42.44
CA PHE A 582 -35.32 -37.92 -43.85
C PHE A 582 -35.77 -39.42 -43.88
N SER A 583 -37.06 -39.62 -44.12
CA SER A 583 -37.57 -40.95 -44.49
C SER A 583 -37.25 -41.18 -45.95
N GLY A 584 -36.37 -42.14 -46.20
CA GLY A 584 -36.18 -42.66 -47.56
C GLY A 584 -37.33 -43.58 -47.97
N GLN A 585 -37.81 -43.41 -49.18
CA GLN A 585 -38.53 -44.46 -49.90
C GLN A 585 -37.85 -44.70 -51.24
N HIS A 586 -37.49 -45.98 -51.41
CA HIS A 586 -37.12 -46.62 -52.68
C HIS A 586 -38.21 -46.50 -53.71
N ARG A 587 -37.86 -46.31 -54.99
CA ARG A 587 -38.20 -47.19 -56.08
C ARG A 587 -37.62 -46.73 -57.41
N ALA A 588 -37.16 -47.76 -58.15
CA ALA A 588 -36.75 -47.97 -59.52
C ALA A 588 -35.38 -47.46 -59.95
#